data_4ce9a0711001a38963e415996abbf1e1
#
_entry.id   4ce9a0711001a38963e415996abbf1e1
#
_cell.length_a   1.000
_cell.length_b   1.000
_cell.length_c   1.000
_cell.angle_alpha   90.00
_cell.angle_beta   90.00
_cell.angle_gamma   90.00
#
_symmetry.space_group_name_H-M   'P 1'
#
loop_
_entity.id
_entity.type
_entity.pdbx_description
1 polymer ?
#
loop_
_entity_poly.entity_id
_entity_poly.type
_entity_poly.pdbx_seq_one_letter_code
_entity_poly.pdbx_strand_id
1 'polypeptide(L)'
;MLAAVVGAVLCGHDGRRGLIYHLAIAPAYQGRGIGKLLVGECIAQLRDTGIVRALILVARDNSGAHSFWLRSGWEDVPGALLMGIDL
;
A
#
# COMPACT_ATOMS: atom_id res chain seq x y z
N MET A 1 25.66 -6.73 16.92
CA MET A 1 24.44 -7.21 16.24
C MET A 1 24.16 -6.32 15.03
N LEU A 2 23.91 -6.94 13.91
CA LEU A 2 23.53 -6.21 12.69
C LEU A 2 22.03 -6.33 12.50
N ALA A 3 21.40 -5.20 12.20
CA ALA A 3 20.00 -5.15 11.84
C ALA A 3 19.88 -4.72 10.38
N ALA A 4 18.95 -5.32 9.64
CA ALA A 4 18.70 -4.98 8.26
C ALA A 4 17.22 -4.67 8.06
N VAL A 5 16.92 -3.65 7.25
CA VAL A 5 15.55 -3.35 6.84
C VAL A 5 15.25 -4.21 5.60
N VAL A 6 14.31 -5.15 5.74
CA VAL A 6 13.93 -6.06 4.67
C VAL A 6 12.69 -5.59 3.92
N GLY A 7 11.95 -4.66 4.48
CA GLY A 7 10.78 -4.07 3.84
C GLY A 7 10.30 -2.83 4.57
N ALA A 8 9.53 -2.01 3.88
CA ALA A 8 8.96 -0.80 4.46
C ALA A 8 7.67 -0.42 3.72
N VAL A 9 6.78 0.27 4.42
CA VAL A 9 5.57 0.83 3.86
C VAL A 9 5.37 2.23 4.43
N LEU A 10 4.87 3.14 3.60
CA LEU A 10 4.53 4.49 4.01
C LEU A 10 3.05 4.72 3.79
N CYS A 11 2.35 5.15 4.83
CA CYS A 11 0.94 5.47 4.72
C CYS A 11 0.60 6.75 5.50
N GLY A 12 -0.49 7.36 5.13
CA GLY A 12 -0.99 8.56 5.79
C GLY A 12 -2.48 8.71 5.55
N HIS A 13 -3.06 9.81 6.03
CA HIS A 13 -4.48 10.07 5.81
C HIS A 13 -4.76 11.57 5.91
N ASP A 14 -5.92 11.96 5.38
CA ASP A 14 -6.41 13.34 5.41
C ASP A 14 -7.56 13.52 6.42
N GLY A 15 -7.74 12.55 7.32
CA GLY A 15 -8.86 12.52 8.26
C GLY A 15 -10.09 11.77 7.74
N ARG A 16 -10.15 11.45 6.45
CA ARG A 16 -11.27 10.76 5.80
C ARG A 16 -10.85 9.49 5.09
N ARG A 17 -9.77 9.56 4.30
CA ARG A 17 -9.25 8.44 3.52
C ARG A 17 -7.80 8.22 3.86
N GLY A 18 -7.42 6.95 3.97
CA GLY A 18 -6.02 6.56 4.07
C GLY A 18 -5.42 6.44 2.69
N LEU A 19 -4.12 6.65 2.60
CA LEU A 19 -3.38 6.47 1.36
C LEU A 19 -2.10 5.72 1.68
N ILE A 20 -1.86 4.63 0.95
CA ILE A 20 -0.60 3.92 1.01
C ILE A 20 0.25 4.45 -0.13
N TYR A 21 1.37 5.08 0.22
CA TYR A 21 2.23 5.75 -0.75
C TYR A 21 3.26 4.82 -1.34
N HIS A 22 3.73 3.86 -0.54
CA HIS A 22 4.90 3.10 -0.95
C HIS A 22 4.96 1.80 -0.18
N LEU A 23 5.23 0.74 -0.89
CA LEU A 23 5.53 -0.57 -0.31
C LEU A 23 6.76 -1.10 -1.02
N ALA A 24 7.81 -1.39 -0.27
CA ALA A 24 9.05 -1.92 -0.82
C ALA A 24 9.52 -3.10 0.03
N ILE A 25 9.88 -4.19 -0.63
CA ILE A 25 10.44 -5.38 0.00
C ILE A 25 11.77 -5.68 -0.69
N ALA A 26 12.82 -5.89 0.10
CA ALA A 26 14.11 -6.28 -0.43
C ALA A 26 13.97 -7.55 -1.28
N PRO A 27 14.63 -7.63 -2.47
CA PRO A 27 14.41 -8.75 -3.39
C PRO A 27 14.58 -10.14 -2.77
N ALA A 28 15.55 -10.31 -1.87
CA ALA A 28 15.80 -11.59 -1.21
C ALA A 28 14.67 -12.01 -0.26
N TYR A 29 13.77 -11.11 0.07
CA TYR A 29 12.68 -11.36 1.04
C TYR A 29 11.30 -11.32 0.40
N GLN A 30 11.22 -11.13 -0.90
CA GLN A 30 9.94 -11.15 -1.61
C GLN A 30 9.36 -12.56 -1.63
N GLY A 31 8.04 -12.67 -1.69
CA GLY A 31 7.34 -13.94 -1.70
C GLY A 31 7.21 -14.61 -0.34
N ARG A 32 7.55 -13.93 0.76
CA ARG A 32 7.47 -14.47 2.12
C ARG A 32 6.32 -13.89 2.96
N GLY A 33 5.42 -13.14 2.34
CA GLY A 33 4.30 -12.53 3.05
C GLY A 33 4.62 -11.27 3.84
N ILE A 34 5.82 -10.72 3.72
CA ILE A 34 6.22 -9.52 4.46
C ILE A 34 5.40 -8.31 4.02
N GLY A 35 5.18 -8.14 2.72
CA GLY A 35 4.35 -7.06 2.20
C GLY A 35 2.94 -7.09 2.75
N LYS A 36 2.36 -8.27 2.83
CA LYS A 36 1.02 -8.45 3.38
C LYS A 36 0.96 -8.09 4.87
N LEU A 37 1.99 -8.44 5.63
CA LEU A 37 2.09 -8.07 7.05
C LEU A 37 2.19 -6.56 7.23
N LEU A 38 3.03 -5.89 6.43
CA LEU A 38 3.21 -4.44 6.52
C LEU A 38 1.92 -3.70 6.16
N VAL A 39 1.24 -4.11 5.11
CA VAL A 39 -0.04 -3.52 4.71
C VAL A 39 -1.09 -3.76 5.80
N GLY A 40 -1.10 -4.95 6.41
CA GLY A 40 -2.00 -5.27 7.51
C GLY A 40 -1.83 -4.33 8.69
N GLU A 41 -0.58 -4.00 9.05
CA GLU A 41 -0.31 -3.03 10.10
C GLU A 41 -0.81 -1.62 9.75
N CYS A 42 -0.61 -1.18 8.51
CA CYS A 42 -1.13 0.10 8.04
C CYS A 42 -2.66 0.15 8.16
N ILE A 43 -3.34 -0.88 7.70
CA ILE A 43 -4.79 -0.97 7.73
C ILE A 43 -5.30 -0.94 9.18
N ALA A 44 -4.65 -1.66 10.08
CA ALA A 44 -5.02 -1.68 11.49
C ALA A 44 -4.92 -0.28 12.11
N GLN A 45 -3.83 0.43 11.84
CA GLN A 45 -3.65 1.79 12.37
C GLN A 45 -4.63 2.79 11.77
N LEU A 46 -4.94 2.68 10.49
CA LEU A 46 -5.94 3.53 9.86
C LEU A 46 -7.33 3.29 10.47
N ARG A 47 -7.69 2.03 10.73
CA ARG A 47 -8.95 1.69 11.40
C ARG A 47 -9.02 2.28 12.80
N ASP A 48 -7.94 2.18 13.56
CA ASP A 48 -7.88 2.72 14.92
C ASP A 48 -8.04 4.24 14.93
N THR A 49 -7.65 4.91 13.85
CA THR A 49 -7.81 6.35 13.69
C THR A 49 -9.21 6.74 13.19
N GLY A 50 -10.07 5.77 12.88
CA GLY A 50 -11.42 6.01 12.39
C GLY A 50 -11.51 6.14 10.88
N ILE A 51 -10.45 5.83 10.15
CA ILE A 51 -10.44 5.85 8.68
C ILE A 51 -11.18 4.60 8.17
N VAL A 52 -12.11 4.79 7.25
CA VAL A 52 -12.96 3.70 6.76
C VAL A 52 -12.63 3.27 5.33
N ARG A 53 -11.77 4.01 4.64
CA ARG A 53 -11.37 3.66 3.27
C ARG A 53 -9.91 4.02 3.05
N ALA A 54 -9.18 3.11 2.45
CA ALA A 54 -7.79 3.31 2.05
C ALA A 54 -7.66 3.18 0.54
N LEU A 55 -6.74 3.94 -0.03
CA LEU A 55 -6.44 3.95 -1.46
C LEU A 55 -4.96 3.69 -1.66
N ILE A 56 -4.61 3.14 -2.82
CA ILE A 56 -3.22 2.99 -3.25
C ILE A 56 -3.11 3.33 -4.73
N LEU A 57 -1.97 3.90 -5.10
CA LEU A 57 -1.63 4.19 -6.49
C LEU A 57 -0.73 3.07 -7.00
N VAL A 58 -1.15 2.41 -8.06
CA VAL A 58 -0.41 1.32 -8.69
C VAL A 58 -0.06 1.74 -10.10
N ALA A 59 1.22 1.65 -10.47
CA ALA A 59 1.64 1.96 -11.81
C ALA A 59 0.92 1.04 -12.81
N ARG A 60 0.38 1.61 -13.87
CA ARG A 60 -0.44 0.88 -14.84
C ARG A 60 0.30 -0.29 -15.47
N ASP A 61 1.59 -0.13 -15.72
CA ASP A 61 2.44 -1.15 -16.34
C ASP A 61 3.01 -2.16 -15.36
N ASN A 62 2.69 -2.03 -14.06
CA ASN A 62 3.15 -2.97 -13.05
C ASN A 62 2.04 -4.00 -12.75
N SER A 63 1.89 -4.97 -13.64
CA SER A 63 0.85 -5.99 -13.51
C SER A 63 1.04 -6.89 -12.29
N GLY A 64 2.30 -7.11 -11.89
CA GLY A 64 2.60 -7.89 -10.69
C GLY A 64 2.10 -7.22 -9.42
N ALA A 65 2.30 -5.91 -9.29
CA ALA A 65 1.78 -5.13 -8.18
C ALA A 65 0.25 -5.13 -8.18
N HIS A 66 -0.38 -4.89 -9.33
CA HIS A 66 -1.83 -4.90 -9.44
C HIS A 66 -2.41 -6.25 -8.98
N SER A 67 -1.82 -7.36 -9.43
CA SER A 67 -2.24 -8.70 -9.01
C SER A 67 -2.09 -8.90 -7.50
N PHE A 68 -0.99 -8.43 -6.92
CA PHE A 68 -0.76 -8.50 -5.48
C PHE A 68 -1.89 -7.80 -4.71
N TRP A 69 -2.26 -6.59 -5.11
CA TRP A 69 -3.30 -5.84 -4.42
C TRP A 69 -4.67 -6.47 -4.57
N LEU A 70 -5.00 -6.97 -5.77
CA LEU A 70 -6.26 -7.70 -5.98
C LEU A 70 -6.35 -8.95 -5.10
N ARG A 71 -5.27 -9.74 -5.01
CA ARG A 71 -5.24 -10.93 -4.15
C ARG A 71 -5.33 -10.58 -2.66
N SER A 72 -4.93 -9.37 -2.30
CA SER A 72 -4.99 -8.91 -0.91
C SER A 72 -6.34 -8.31 -0.53
N GLY A 73 -7.32 -8.37 -1.41
CA GLY A 73 -8.68 -7.90 -1.12
C GLY A 73 -8.97 -6.47 -1.57
N TRP A 74 -8.03 -5.84 -2.27
CA TRP A 74 -8.23 -4.50 -2.82
C TRP A 74 -9.00 -4.60 -4.13
N GLU A 75 -9.69 -3.54 -4.50
CA GLU A 75 -10.50 -3.49 -5.70
C GLU A 75 -10.14 -2.27 -6.55
N ASP A 76 -10.31 -2.39 -7.85
CA ASP A 76 -10.18 -1.25 -8.75
C ASP A 76 -11.27 -0.22 -8.46
N VAL A 77 -10.97 1.06 -8.69
CA VAL A 77 -11.92 2.16 -8.48
C VAL A 77 -12.28 2.75 -9.84
N PRO A 78 -13.29 2.22 -10.54
CA PRO A 78 -13.59 2.64 -11.91
C PRO A 78 -14.22 4.03 -12.00
N GLY A 79 -14.77 4.55 -10.90
CA GLY A 79 -15.44 5.85 -10.88
C GLY A 79 -14.52 7.05 -10.67
N ALA A 80 -13.18 6.84 -10.64
CA ALA A 80 -12.23 7.89 -10.33
C ALA A 80 -11.11 7.93 -11.37
N LEU A 81 -10.59 9.13 -11.61
CA LEU A 81 -9.38 9.34 -12.40
C LEU A 81 -8.29 9.89 -11.51
N LEU A 82 -7.06 9.50 -11.80
CA LEU A 82 -5.89 10.10 -11.16
C LEU A 82 -5.50 11.35 -11.95
N MET A 83 -5.38 12.48 -11.26
CA MET A 83 -4.98 13.74 -11.85
C MET A 83 -3.79 14.30 -11.07
N GLY A 84 -2.93 15.03 -11.73
CA GLY A 84 -1.77 15.64 -11.13
C GLY A 84 -1.45 17.00 -11.73
N ILE A 85 -0.65 17.77 -11.02
CA ILE A 85 -0.12 19.06 -11.51
C ILE A 85 1.32 19.19 -10.99
N ASP A 86 2.22 19.65 -11.84
CA ASP A 86 3.58 20.00 -11.42
C ASP A 86 3.59 21.39 -10.80
N LEU A 87 4.32 21.52 -9.72
CA LEU A 87 4.37 22.77 -8.96
C LEU A 87 5.66 23.55 -9.22
#